data_b9e18f412f5529ae50149781d305bfce
#
_entry.id   b9e18f412f5529ae50149781d305bfce
#
_cell.length_a   1.000
_cell.length_b   1.000
_cell.length_c   1.000
_cell.angle_alpha   90.00
_cell.angle_beta   90.00
_cell.angle_gamma   90.00
#
_symmetry.space_group_name_H-M   'P 1'
#
loop_
_entity.id
_entity.type
_entity.pdbx_description
1 polymer ?
#
loop_
_entity_poly.entity_id
_entity_poly.type
_entity_poly.pdbx_seq_one_letter_code
_entity_poly.pdbx_strand_id
1 'polypeptide(L)'
;EFIVGLDMYLSARKYINKIDWNLLNVNSDLPYSEATRSEYTDVVKVAGLDHVENPNDIYGASVSVNAAYWRKANQIHAWFVENVQDGVDECQEVYVSHDKLKELLTLCRQALFHKDPKELMPQGGFFFGSTDIDQYYWEDIKHTIRQLKRLTELPDFEDLSFYYQSSW
;
A
#
# COMPACT_ATOMS: atom_id res chain seq x y z
N GLU A 1 -16.83 -8.61 20.82
CA GLU A 1 -17.13 -9.56 19.72
C GLU A 1 -16.16 -9.29 18.57
N PHE A 2 -15.15 -10.14 18.41
CA PHE A 2 -14.27 -10.04 17.25
C PHE A 2 -15.09 -10.45 16.02
N ILE A 3 -15.47 -9.49 15.21
CA ILE A 3 -16.12 -9.78 13.92
C ILE A 3 -15.04 -10.26 12.99
N VAL A 4 -14.87 -11.58 12.91
CA VAL A 4 -13.96 -12.22 11.97
C VAL A 4 -14.48 -11.98 10.55
N GLY A 5 -13.60 -11.58 9.65
CA GLY A 5 -13.96 -11.30 8.25
C GLY A 5 -12.77 -10.75 7.48
N LEU A 6 -12.85 -10.82 6.17
CA LEU A 6 -11.82 -10.31 5.28
C LEU A 6 -11.68 -8.79 5.38
N ASP A 7 -10.59 -8.34 5.96
CA ASP A 7 -10.13 -6.96 5.96
C ASP A 7 -8.92 -6.83 5.03
N MET A 8 -8.89 -5.78 4.21
CA MET A 8 -7.89 -5.61 3.17
C MET A 8 -7.28 -4.21 3.25
N TYR A 9 -5.97 -4.14 3.23
CA TYR A 9 -5.21 -2.92 3.42
C TYR A 9 -4.24 -2.69 2.27
N LEU A 10 -4.20 -1.46 1.77
CA LEU A 10 -3.14 -0.97 0.90
C LEU A 10 -2.38 0.11 1.66
N SER A 11 -1.13 -0.17 1.99
CA SER A 11 -0.25 0.79 2.66
C SER A 11 0.57 1.56 1.64
N ALA A 12 0.77 2.85 1.88
CA ALA A 12 1.75 3.67 1.17
C ALA A 12 2.94 3.93 2.10
N ARG A 13 4.15 3.75 1.57
CA ARG A 13 5.40 3.95 2.31
C ARG A 13 6.30 4.93 1.61
N LYS A 14 7.01 5.71 2.43
CA LYS A 14 8.08 6.58 1.98
C LYS A 14 9.32 6.35 2.83
N TYR A 15 10.46 6.15 2.16
CA TYR A 15 11.74 6.03 2.82
C TYR A 15 12.38 7.41 2.97
N ILE A 16 12.88 7.70 4.17
CA ILE A 16 13.57 8.95 4.50
C ILE A 16 15.03 8.61 4.76
N ASN A 17 15.91 9.06 3.88
CA ASN A 17 17.35 8.87 4.05
C ASN A 17 17.83 9.60 5.29
N LYS A 18 18.65 8.95 6.12
CA LYS A 18 19.33 9.56 7.27
C LYS A 18 20.39 10.54 6.79
N ILE A 19 21.18 10.13 5.81
CA ILE A 19 22.37 10.86 5.35
C ILE A 19 22.06 11.66 4.09
N ASP A 20 22.50 12.90 4.06
CA ASP A 20 22.56 13.71 2.85
C ASP A 20 23.86 13.41 2.08
N TRP A 21 23.76 12.47 1.17
CA TRP A 21 24.87 12.03 0.34
C TRP A 21 25.42 13.13 -0.58
N ASN A 22 24.60 14.14 -0.91
CA ASN A 22 25.06 15.27 -1.71
C ASN A 22 26.07 16.12 -0.93
N LEU A 23 25.85 16.32 0.37
CA LEU A 23 26.82 17.01 1.23
C LEU A 23 28.14 16.24 1.32
N LEU A 24 28.09 14.93 1.47
CA LEU A 24 29.28 14.07 1.53
C LEU A 24 30.03 14.01 0.19
N ASN A 25 29.33 14.08 -0.93
CA ASN A 25 29.96 14.12 -2.24
C ASN A 25 30.75 15.43 -2.47
N VAL A 26 30.33 16.51 -1.84
CA VAL A 26 31.03 17.81 -1.89
C VAL A 26 32.18 17.87 -0.88
N ASN A 27 32.02 17.25 0.29
CA ASN A 27 33.02 17.18 1.36
C ASN A 27 33.09 15.78 1.97
N SER A 28 34.01 14.95 1.46
CA SER A 28 34.19 13.57 1.89
C SER A 28 34.65 13.38 3.32
N ASP A 29 35.22 14.43 3.93
CA ASP A 29 35.74 14.40 5.29
C ASP A 29 34.68 14.83 6.32
N LEU A 30 33.47 15.18 5.86
CA LEU A 30 32.38 15.59 6.75
C LEU A 30 31.91 14.37 7.59
N PRO A 31 31.82 14.49 8.92
CA PRO A 31 31.26 13.43 9.75
C PRO A 31 29.80 13.16 9.42
N TYR A 32 29.39 11.89 9.48
CA TYR A 32 27.98 11.52 9.22
C TYR A 32 26.98 12.27 10.11
N SER A 33 27.37 12.60 11.34
CA SER A 33 26.53 13.39 12.25
C SER A 33 26.19 14.79 11.72
N GLU A 34 27.10 15.39 10.94
CA GLU A 34 26.90 16.70 10.31
C GLU A 34 26.17 16.59 8.96
N ALA A 35 26.16 15.40 8.36
CA ALA A 35 25.44 15.10 7.13
C ALA A 35 24.05 14.49 7.40
N THR A 36 23.61 14.39 8.66
CA THR A 36 22.28 13.87 9.01
C THR A 36 21.18 14.85 8.60
N ARG A 37 20.19 14.35 7.87
CA ARG A 37 19.07 15.16 7.40
C ARG A 37 18.12 15.52 8.55
N SER A 38 17.64 16.76 8.57
CA SER A 38 16.69 17.22 9.58
C SER A 38 15.36 16.47 9.51
N GLU A 39 14.88 16.14 8.32
CA GLU A 39 13.64 15.39 8.12
C GLU A 39 13.68 14.00 8.77
N TYR A 40 14.84 13.32 8.69
CA TYR A 40 15.05 12.05 9.39
C TYR A 40 14.99 12.24 10.91
N THR A 41 15.74 13.22 11.42
CA THR A 41 15.78 13.53 12.86
C THR A 41 14.40 13.86 13.41
N ASP A 42 13.62 14.66 12.68
CA ASP A 42 12.25 15.04 13.08
C ASP A 42 11.33 13.82 13.15
N VAL A 43 11.38 12.95 12.14
CA VAL A 43 10.55 11.75 12.09
C VAL A 43 10.88 10.78 13.22
N VAL A 44 12.15 10.50 13.46
CA VAL A 44 12.60 9.58 14.53
C VAL A 44 12.21 10.13 15.90
N LYS A 45 12.34 11.45 16.11
CA LYS A 45 11.95 12.12 17.34
C LYS A 45 10.44 12.10 17.57
N VAL A 46 9.64 12.41 16.55
CA VAL A 46 8.18 12.38 16.65
C VAL A 46 7.67 10.94 16.91
N ALA A 47 8.34 9.94 16.33
CA ALA A 47 8.04 8.53 16.58
C ALA A 47 8.51 8.05 17.97
N GLY A 48 9.29 8.83 18.71
CA GLY A 48 9.86 8.45 20.01
C GLY A 48 10.91 7.35 19.91
N LEU A 49 11.64 7.28 18.79
CA LEU A 49 12.66 6.26 18.50
C LEU A 49 14.09 6.79 18.57
N ASP A 50 14.29 8.06 18.85
CA ASP A 50 15.60 8.72 18.94
C ASP A 50 16.51 8.10 20.00
N HIS A 51 15.95 7.56 21.08
CA HIS A 51 16.69 6.91 22.16
C HIS A 51 17.12 5.47 21.88
N VAL A 52 16.54 4.83 20.83
CA VAL A 52 16.87 3.45 20.42
C VAL A 52 17.67 3.38 19.13
N GLU A 53 17.86 4.54 18.50
CA GLU A 53 18.59 4.65 17.25
C GLU A 53 20.06 4.20 17.43
N ASN A 54 20.56 3.39 16.48
CA ASN A 54 21.98 3.10 16.44
C ASN A 54 22.75 4.31 15.86
N PRO A 55 23.58 5.00 16.65
CA PRO A 55 24.27 6.22 16.21
C PRO A 55 25.25 5.97 15.05
N ASN A 56 25.72 4.74 14.87
CA ASN A 56 26.64 4.37 13.80
C ASN A 56 25.92 3.90 12.52
N ASP A 57 24.60 3.85 12.56
CA ASP A 57 23.81 3.46 11.39
C ASP A 57 23.68 4.65 10.42
N ILE A 58 23.84 4.35 9.13
CA ILE A 58 23.71 5.30 8.03
C ILE A 58 22.38 5.16 7.28
N TYR A 59 21.59 4.14 7.63
CA TYR A 59 20.30 3.89 7.02
C TYR A 59 19.23 4.88 7.48
N GLY A 60 18.15 4.95 6.73
CA GLY A 60 17.07 5.86 7.03
C GLY A 60 15.93 5.23 7.81
N ALA A 61 14.79 5.87 7.77
CA ALA A 61 13.55 5.42 8.36
C ALA A 61 12.48 5.22 7.26
N SER A 62 11.58 4.26 7.48
CA SER A 62 10.40 4.10 6.66
C SER A 62 9.17 4.59 7.41
N VAL A 63 8.37 5.44 6.77
CA VAL A 63 7.05 5.83 7.26
C VAL A 63 5.99 5.13 6.43
N SER A 64 5.06 4.47 7.08
CA SER A 64 3.96 3.75 6.45
C SER A 64 2.63 4.29 6.93
N VAL A 65 1.71 4.51 6.01
CA VAL A 65 0.33 4.90 6.29
C VAL A 65 -0.65 3.97 5.56
N ASN A 66 -1.84 3.79 6.13
CA ASN A 66 -2.90 3.10 5.42
C ASN A 66 -3.48 4.03 4.34
N ALA A 67 -3.27 3.67 3.08
CA ALA A 67 -3.67 4.48 1.93
C ALA A 67 -5.05 4.11 1.37
N ALA A 68 -5.44 2.83 1.47
CA ALA A 68 -6.75 2.35 1.09
C ALA A 68 -7.17 1.14 1.95
N TYR A 69 -8.47 0.96 2.11
CA TYR A 69 -9.04 -0.10 2.91
C TYR A 69 -10.31 -0.64 2.25
N TRP A 70 -10.49 -1.96 2.32
CA TRP A 70 -11.71 -2.65 1.92
C TRP A 70 -12.11 -3.67 2.98
N ARG A 71 -13.38 -3.95 3.05
CA ARG A 71 -13.91 -5.01 3.89
C ARG A 71 -14.77 -5.95 3.04
N LYS A 72 -14.44 -7.23 3.05
CA LYS A 72 -15.17 -8.29 2.35
C LYS A 72 -15.33 -8.09 0.83
N ALA A 73 -14.52 -7.22 0.21
CA ALA A 73 -14.47 -7.04 -1.25
C ALA A 73 -13.68 -8.20 -1.87
N ASN A 74 -14.26 -9.40 -1.84
CA ASN A 74 -13.55 -10.64 -2.19
C ASN A 74 -13.11 -10.71 -3.66
N GLN A 75 -13.82 -10.07 -4.58
CA GLN A 75 -13.41 -9.93 -5.98
C GLN A 75 -12.14 -9.09 -6.15
N ILE A 76 -11.96 -8.06 -5.33
CA ILE A 76 -10.76 -7.24 -5.30
C ILE A 76 -9.61 -8.00 -4.63
N HIS A 77 -9.91 -8.71 -3.55
CA HIS A 77 -8.95 -9.59 -2.88
C HIS A 77 -8.43 -10.68 -3.84
N ALA A 78 -9.33 -11.37 -4.53
CA ALA A 78 -8.97 -12.39 -5.51
C ALA A 78 -8.03 -11.83 -6.60
N TRP A 79 -8.30 -10.62 -7.06
CA TRP A 79 -7.42 -9.96 -8.03
C TRP A 79 -6.02 -9.72 -7.46
N PHE A 80 -5.89 -9.23 -6.22
CA PHE A 80 -4.59 -9.06 -5.57
C PHE A 80 -3.86 -10.39 -5.37
N VAL A 81 -4.57 -11.43 -4.92
CA VAL A 81 -3.97 -12.76 -4.74
C VAL A 81 -3.38 -13.28 -6.05
N GLU A 82 -4.14 -13.21 -7.14
CA GLU A 82 -3.71 -13.74 -8.43
C GLU A 82 -2.63 -12.88 -9.10
N ASN A 83 -2.73 -11.56 -9.05
CA ASN A 83 -1.90 -10.65 -9.84
C ASN A 83 -0.73 -10.03 -9.08
N VAL A 84 -0.70 -10.16 -7.75
CA VAL A 84 0.30 -9.52 -6.87
C VAL A 84 0.94 -10.52 -5.92
N GLN A 85 0.19 -11.52 -5.44
CA GLN A 85 0.63 -12.49 -4.45
C GLN A 85 0.94 -13.88 -5.04
N ASP A 86 1.11 -13.99 -6.35
CA ASP A 86 1.45 -15.23 -7.06
C ASP A 86 0.47 -16.39 -6.77
N GLY A 87 -0.80 -16.08 -6.54
CA GLY A 87 -1.85 -17.06 -6.21
C GLY A 87 -1.78 -17.61 -4.77
N VAL A 88 -0.94 -17.06 -3.91
CA VAL A 88 -0.78 -17.50 -2.51
C VAL A 88 -1.49 -16.52 -1.58
N ASP A 89 -2.41 -17.03 -0.75
CA ASP A 89 -3.19 -16.23 0.20
C ASP A 89 -2.95 -16.72 1.64
N GLU A 90 -1.92 -16.17 2.27
CA GLU A 90 -1.50 -16.45 3.64
C GLU A 90 -1.46 -15.19 4.52
N CYS A 91 -2.26 -14.18 4.19
CA CYS A 91 -2.25 -12.88 4.87
C CYS A 91 -0.87 -12.17 4.83
N GLN A 92 -0.01 -12.56 3.92
CA GLN A 92 1.32 -11.97 3.75
C GLN A 92 1.23 -10.57 3.12
N GLU A 93 2.17 -9.72 3.49
CA GLU A 93 2.33 -8.41 2.87
C GLU A 93 3.19 -8.52 1.61
N VAL A 94 2.72 -7.93 0.51
CA VAL A 94 3.42 -7.96 -0.79
C VAL A 94 3.45 -6.57 -1.41
N TYR A 95 4.59 -6.24 -2.03
CA TYR A 95 4.76 -5.02 -2.81
C TYR A 95 3.83 -5.00 -4.02
N VAL A 96 3.21 -3.84 -4.27
CA VAL A 96 2.33 -3.61 -5.42
C VAL A 96 2.93 -2.53 -6.31
N SER A 97 3.23 -2.87 -7.56
CA SER A 97 3.75 -1.89 -8.51
C SER A 97 2.69 -0.83 -8.87
N HIS A 98 3.14 0.35 -9.28
CA HIS A 98 2.27 1.43 -9.76
C HIS A 98 1.41 0.99 -10.94
N ASP A 99 2.00 0.20 -11.86
CA ASP A 99 1.28 -0.32 -13.02
C ASP A 99 0.14 -1.27 -12.62
N LYS A 100 0.34 -2.10 -11.58
CA LYS A 100 -0.71 -2.98 -11.06
C LYS A 100 -1.86 -2.18 -10.45
N LEU A 101 -1.61 -1.11 -9.75
CA LEU A 101 -2.69 -0.23 -9.24
C LEU A 101 -3.45 0.46 -10.37
N LYS A 102 -2.76 0.92 -11.42
CA LYS A 102 -3.39 1.50 -12.62
C LYS A 102 -4.19 0.46 -13.40
N GLU A 103 -3.69 -0.77 -13.50
CA GLU A 103 -4.39 -1.91 -14.12
C GLU A 103 -5.70 -2.20 -13.40
N LEU A 104 -5.67 -2.37 -12.07
CA LEU A 104 -6.86 -2.63 -11.26
C LEU A 104 -7.89 -1.50 -11.40
N LEU A 105 -7.45 -0.24 -11.38
CA LEU A 105 -8.33 0.92 -11.60
C LEU A 105 -9.02 0.84 -12.96
N THR A 106 -8.28 0.47 -14.00
CA THR A 106 -8.79 0.33 -15.36
C THR A 106 -9.82 -0.79 -15.45
N LEU A 107 -9.52 -1.96 -14.89
CA LEU A 107 -10.44 -3.10 -14.85
C LEU A 107 -11.74 -2.78 -14.10
N CYS A 108 -11.65 -2.12 -12.96
CA CYS A 108 -12.83 -1.68 -12.20
C CYS A 108 -13.70 -0.70 -13.01
N ARG A 109 -13.09 0.25 -13.72
CA ARG A 109 -13.84 1.18 -14.60
C ARG A 109 -14.52 0.47 -15.74
N GLN A 110 -13.85 -0.48 -16.40
CA GLN A 110 -14.41 -1.29 -17.47
C GLN A 110 -15.56 -2.17 -16.99
N ALA A 111 -15.37 -2.87 -15.86
CA ALA A 111 -16.41 -3.69 -15.25
C ALA A 111 -17.66 -2.85 -14.93
N LEU A 112 -17.49 -1.68 -14.32
CA LEU A 112 -18.60 -0.78 -13.98
C LEU A 112 -19.32 -0.24 -15.23
N PHE A 113 -18.57 0.16 -16.27
CA PHE A 113 -19.12 0.72 -17.49
C PHE A 113 -19.93 -0.30 -18.29
N HIS A 114 -19.37 -1.51 -18.47
CA HIS A 114 -20.02 -2.57 -19.25
C HIS A 114 -21.00 -3.42 -18.42
N LYS A 115 -21.05 -3.25 -17.09
CA LYS A 115 -21.78 -4.13 -16.16
C LYS A 115 -21.37 -5.60 -16.33
N ASP A 116 -20.07 -5.83 -16.58
CA ASP A 116 -19.48 -7.14 -16.80
C ASP A 116 -18.42 -7.43 -15.73
N PRO A 117 -18.62 -8.40 -14.82
CA PRO A 117 -17.70 -8.76 -13.77
C PRO A 117 -16.53 -9.65 -14.22
N LYS A 118 -16.47 -10.01 -15.51
CA LYS A 118 -15.60 -11.06 -16.07
C LYS A 118 -14.18 -11.12 -15.52
N GLU A 119 -13.51 -9.96 -15.41
CA GLU A 119 -12.12 -9.89 -14.94
C GLU A 119 -12.01 -9.72 -13.41
N LEU A 120 -13.13 -9.54 -12.73
CA LEU A 120 -13.22 -9.31 -11.28
C LEU A 120 -14.28 -10.20 -10.65
N MET A 121 -14.17 -11.51 -10.89
CA MET A 121 -15.12 -12.48 -10.36
C MET A 121 -15.01 -12.62 -8.83
N PRO A 122 -16.15 -12.69 -8.13
CA PRO A 122 -16.17 -12.96 -6.70
C PRO A 122 -15.50 -14.29 -6.35
N GLN A 123 -14.76 -14.30 -5.25
CA GLN A 123 -14.15 -15.52 -4.71
C GLN A 123 -14.83 -15.90 -3.39
N GLY A 124 -15.28 -17.15 -3.30
CA GLY A 124 -15.86 -17.70 -2.07
C GLY A 124 -14.79 -18.00 -1.03
N GLY A 125 -15.17 -17.87 0.25
CA GLY A 125 -14.37 -18.21 1.40
C GLY A 125 -15.17 -18.01 2.67
N PHE A 126 -14.83 -18.73 3.75
CA PHE A 126 -15.62 -18.69 4.98
C PHE A 126 -15.79 -17.27 5.56
N PHE A 127 -14.75 -16.45 5.39
CA PHE A 127 -14.70 -15.08 5.90
C PHE A 127 -14.93 -14.00 4.82
N PHE A 128 -15.10 -14.39 3.56
CA PHE A 128 -15.01 -13.49 2.41
C PHE A 128 -16.30 -12.78 2.05
N GLY A 129 -17.43 -13.18 2.62
CA GLY A 129 -18.74 -12.60 2.33
C GLY A 129 -19.43 -13.26 1.14
N SER A 130 -20.46 -12.57 0.60
CA SER A 130 -21.25 -13.08 -0.52
C SER A 130 -20.45 -13.13 -1.83
N THR A 131 -20.79 -14.11 -2.68
CA THR A 131 -20.30 -14.21 -4.06
C THR A 131 -21.34 -13.74 -5.09
N ASP A 132 -22.43 -13.14 -4.64
CA ASP A 132 -23.47 -12.61 -5.50
C ASP A 132 -22.97 -11.33 -6.21
N ILE A 133 -23.33 -11.20 -7.49
CA ILE A 133 -23.10 -9.99 -8.27
C ILE A 133 -24.32 -9.08 -8.11
N ASP A 134 -24.43 -8.50 -6.93
CA ASP A 134 -25.52 -7.64 -6.51
C ASP A 134 -25.08 -6.16 -6.39
N GLN A 135 -25.92 -5.35 -5.75
CA GLN A 135 -25.58 -3.94 -5.52
C GLN A 135 -24.31 -3.76 -4.67
N TYR A 136 -24.02 -4.65 -3.70
CA TYR A 136 -22.84 -4.57 -2.84
C TYR A 136 -21.56 -4.84 -3.62
N TYR A 137 -21.59 -5.81 -4.53
CA TYR A 137 -20.49 -6.04 -5.48
C TYR A 137 -20.15 -4.75 -6.25
N TRP A 138 -21.17 -4.07 -6.83
CA TRP A 138 -20.94 -2.84 -7.58
C TRP A 138 -20.51 -1.66 -6.71
N GLU A 139 -20.93 -1.59 -5.45
CA GLU A 139 -20.44 -0.59 -4.49
C GLU A 139 -18.96 -0.81 -4.17
N ASP A 140 -18.50 -2.05 -4.02
CA ASP A 140 -17.08 -2.37 -3.85
C ASP A 140 -16.25 -1.94 -5.05
N ILE A 141 -16.74 -2.17 -6.27
CA ILE A 141 -16.09 -1.70 -7.51
C ILE A 141 -15.99 -0.17 -7.51
N LYS A 142 -17.08 0.53 -7.22
CA LYS A 142 -17.07 2.00 -7.13
C LYS A 142 -16.15 2.52 -6.03
N HIS A 143 -16.14 1.86 -4.88
CA HIS A 143 -15.26 2.19 -3.77
C HIS A 143 -13.79 2.05 -4.19
N THR A 144 -13.44 0.95 -4.85
CA THR A 144 -12.11 0.69 -5.39
C THR A 144 -11.69 1.78 -6.39
N ILE A 145 -12.58 2.16 -7.31
CA ILE A 145 -12.32 3.25 -8.25
C ILE A 145 -12.00 4.55 -7.51
N ARG A 146 -12.81 4.93 -6.51
CA ARG A 146 -12.56 6.16 -5.71
C ARG A 146 -11.21 6.13 -5.01
N GLN A 147 -10.87 5.01 -4.36
CA GLN A 147 -9.61 4.83 -3.64
C GLN A 147 -8.41 4.94 -4.58
N LEU A 148 -8.40 4.15 -5.66
CA LEU A 148 -7.28 4.09 -6.58
C LEU A 148 -7.14 5.36 -7.43
N LYS A 149 -8.26 5.97 -7.86
CA LYS A 149 -8.23 7.25 -8.57
C LYS A 149 -7.54 8.32 -7.71
N ARG A 150 -7.94 8.45 -6.44
CA ARG A 150 -7.34 9.40 -5.51
C ARG A 150 -5.83 9.21 -5.40
N LEU A 151 -5.36 7.97 -5.32
CA LEU A 151 -3.94 7.66 -5.17
C LEU A 151 -3.15 7.91 -6.47
N THR A 152 -3.67 7.43 -7.60
CA THR A 152 -2.98 7.53 -8.90
C THR A 152 -2.92 8.97 -9.45
N GLU A 153 -3.73 9.88 -8.92
CA GLU A 153 -3.72 11.30 -9.27
C GLU A 153 -2.83 12.15 -8.34
N LEU A 154 -2.19 11.55 -7.33
CA LEU A 154 -1.24 12.27 -6.47
C LEU A 154 0.00 12.68 -7.27
N PRO A 155 0.50 13.92 -7.09
CA PRO A 155 1.69 14.40 -7.81
C PRO A 155 2.94 13.57 -7.54
N ASP A 156 3.04 12.97 -6.35
CA ASP A 156 4.16 12.14 -5.88
C ASP A 156 3.85 10.63 -5.88
N PHE A 157 2.82 10.21 -6.64
CA PHE A 157 2.40 8.80 -6.70
C PHE A 157 3.56 7.85 -7.01
N GLU A 158 4.42 8.21 -7.98
CA GLU A 158 5.55 7.39 -8.40
C GLU A 158 6.70 7.36 -7.37
N ASP A 159 6.70 8.29 -6.41
CA ASP A 159 7.70 8.33 -5.32
C ASP A 159 7.29 7.50 -4.10
N LEU A 160 6.06 6.99 -4.08
CA LEU A 160 5.53 6.16 -3.01
C LEU A 160 5.71 4.68 -3.32
N SER A 161 5.92 3.86 -2.30
CA SER A 161 5.91 2.41 -2.42
C SER A 161 4.62 1.86 -1.82
N PHE A 162 3.93 0.99 -2.55
CA PHE A 162 2.65 0.43 -2.11
C PHE A 162 2.79 -1.04 -1.73
N TYR A 163 2.04 -1.45 -0.69
CA TYR A 163 2.02 -2.82 -0.18
C TYR A 163 0.58 -3.23 0.12
N TYR A 164 0.22 -4.40 -0.32
CA TYR A 164 -1.07 -5.01 -0.04
C TYR A 164 -0.94 -6.10 1.03
N GLN A 165 -1.90 -6.14 1.95
CA GLN A 165 -2.04 -7.19 2.94
C GLN A 165 -3.52 -7.40 3.28
N SER A 166 -3.92 -8.65 3.49
CA SER A 166 -5.23 -9.02 4.02
C SER A 166 -5.11 -9.58 5.43
N SER A 167 -6.24 -9.62 6.12
CA SER A 167 -6.43 -10.31 7.39
C SER A 167 -7.81 -10.95 7.40
N TRP A 168 -7.88 -12.26 7.62
CA TRP A 168 -9.12 -13.03 7.65
C TRP A 168 -9.05 -14.23 8.59
#